data_fcc5321abd8baaaa2fbfe2c690474c12
#
_entry.id   fcc5321abd8baaaa2fbfe2c690474c12
#
_cell.length_a   1.000
_cell.length_b   1.000
_cell.length_c   1.000
_cell.angle_alpha   90.00
_cell.angle_beta   90.00
_cell.angle_gamma   90.00
#
_symmetry.space_group_name_H-M   'P 1'
#
loop_
_entity.id
_entity.type
_entity.pdbx_description
1 polymer ?
#
loop_
_entity_poly.entity_id
_entity_poly.type
_entity_poly.pdbx_seq_one_letter_code
_entity_poly.pdbx_strand_id
1 'polypeptide(L)'
;EQYANTPAGNLAQLYAAACALRLGEYDQAESYISKYSNVKGLAGAMINAMAEGIKGDIAVEKGDYAAAAKYFEVAANASENDFTTPMYLRKAAQAYRKVGDNAASEKCLNIIKNKYPGSSDAREAEKFIN
;
A
#
# COMPACT_ATOMS: atom_id res chain seq x y z
N GLU A 1 -12.74 -21.54 9.40
CA GLU A 1 -11.78 -21.78 8.31
C GLU A 1 -12.44 -21.94 6.95
N GLN A 2 -13.53 -22.69 6.88
CA GLN A 2 -14.26 -22.80 5.62
C GLN A 2 -14.82 -21.46 5.18
N TYR A 3 -15.26 -20.64 6.13
CA TYR A 3 -15.77 -19.31 5.83
C TYR A 3 -14.67 -18.41 5.23
N ALA A 4 -13.44 -18.52 5.73
CA ALA A 4 -12.33 -17.72 5.24
C ALA A 4 -12.02 -18.00 3.76
N ASN A 5 -12.34 -19.19 3.26
CA ASN A 5 -12.10 -19.58 1.87
C ASN A 5 -13.22 -19.15 0.92
N THR A 6 -14.32 -18.59 1.43
CA THR A 6 -15.39 -18.05 0.59
C THR A 6 -15.03 -16.61 0.18
N PRO A 7 -15.62 -16.08 -0.91
CA PRO A 7 -15.41 -14.68 -1.29
C PRO A 7 -15.76 -13.73 -0.15
N ALA A 8 -16.87 -13.96 0.55
CA ALA A 8 -17.28 -13.12 1.68
C ALA A 8 -16.30 -13.21 2.84
N GLY A 9 -15.84 -14.42 3.17
CA GLY A 9 -14.86 -14.64 4.23
C GLY A 9 -13.51 -14.02 3.90
N ASN A 10 -13.09 -14.10 2.64
CA ASN A 10 -11.84 -13.49 2.19
C ASN A 10 -11.89 -11.96 2.36
N LEU A 11 -12.99 -11.34 1.95
CA LEU A 11 -13.18 -9.89 2.11
C LEU A 11 -13.25 -9.50 3.59
N ALA A 12 -13.86 -10.36 4.42
CA ALA A 12 -13.94 -10.13 5.87
C ALA A 12 -12.54 -10.07 6.50
N GLN A 13 -11.59 -10.88 6.02
CA GLN A 13 -10.20 -10.82 6.50
C GLN A 13 -9.56 -9.46 6.20
N LEU A 14 -9.82 -8.93 5.03
CA LEU A 14 -9.31 -7.61 4.64
C LEU A 14 -9.86 -6.51 5.56
N TYR A 15 -11.17 -6.50 5.79
CA TYR A 15 -11.80 -5.51 6.65
C TYR A 15 -11.37 -5.65 8.11
N ALA A 16 -11.22 -6.88 8.59
CA ALA A 16 -10.74 -7.13 9.94
C ALA A 16 -9.32 -6.60 10.12
N ALA A 17 -8.47 -6.80 9.11
CA ALA A 17 -7.11 -6.26 9.14
C ALA A 17 -7.11 -4.73 9.19
N ALA A 18 -7.95 -4.09 8.38
CA ALA A 18 -8.05 -2.63 8.37
C ALA A 18 -8.52 -2.10 9.72
N CYS A 19 -9.52 -2.75 10.34
CA CYS A 19 -10.02 -2.36 11.65
C CYS A 19 -8.95 -2.53 12.74
N ALA A 20 -8.25 -3.66 12.74
CA ALA A 20 -7.21 -3.92 13.73
C ALA A 20 -6.08 -2.90 13.60
N LEU A 21 -5.72 -2.54 12.36
CA LEU A 21 -4.70 -1.52 12.11
C LEU A 21 -5.11 -0.18 12.73
N ARG A 22 -6.36 0.24 12.55
CA ARG A 22 -6.86 1.49 13.11
C ARG A 22 -6.85 1.49 14.63
N LEU A 23 -7.08 0.33 15.24
CA LEU A 23 -7.07 0.19 16.70
C LEU A 23 -5.67 0.06 17.28
N GLY A 24 -4.65 0.02 16.44
CA GLY A 24 -3.27 -0.17 16.89
C GLY A 24 -2.93 -1.61 17.24
N GLU A 25 -3.78 -2.55 16.85
CA GLU A 25 -3.58 -3.98 17.11
C GLU A 25 -2.82 -4.61 15.94
N TYR A 26 -1.55 -4.28 15.81
CA TYR A 26 -0.75 -4.57 14.62
C TYR A 26 -0.52 -6.07 14.39
N ASP A 27 -0.33 -6.85 15.45
CA ASP A 27 -0.16 -8.30 15.32
C ASP A 27 -1.44 -8.97 14.82
N GLN A 28 -2.59 -8.51 15.31
CA GLN A 28 -3.88 -9.00 14.83
C GLN A 28 -4.12 -8.59 13.38
N ALA A 29 -3.78 -7.35 13.03
CA ALA A 29 -3.88 -6.87 11.66
C ALA A 29 -3.07 -7.74 10.72
N GLU A 30 -1.84 -8.07 11.11
CA GLU A 30 -0.96 -8.93 10.33
C GLU A 30 -1.56 -10.33 10.17
N SER A 31 -2.11 -10.88 11.25
CA SER A 31 -2.75 -12.20 11.20
C SER A 31 -3.93 -12.22 10.23
N TYR A 32 -4.80 -11.21 10.29
CA TYR A 32 -5.94 -11.14 9.38
C TYR A 32 -5.51 -10.97 7.92
N ILE A 33 -4.58 -10.05 7.66
CA ILE A 33 -4.17 -9.81 6.27
C ILE A 33 -3.43 -10.99 5.65
N SER A 34 -2.75 -11.79 6.47
CA SER A 34 -2.07 -12.99 5.99
C SER A 34 -3.04 -14.06 5.49
N LYS A 35 -4.28 -14.01 5.95
CA LYS A 35 -5.33 -14.95 5.52
C LYS A 35 -6.06 -14.49 4.27
N TYR A 36 -5.85 -13.24 3.86
CA TYR A 36 -6.46 -12.71 2.64
C TYR A 36 -5.75 -13.28 1.42
N SER A 37 -6.53 -13.72 0.43
CA SER A 37 -6.02 -14.20 -0.85
C SER A 37 -6.44 -13.25 -1.95
N ASN A 38 -5.53 -13.00 -2.90
CA ASN A 38 -5.81 -12.10 -4.02
C ASN A 38 -7.02 -12.58 -4.83
N VAL A 39 -7.83 -11.62 -5.24
CA VAL A 39 -9.03 -11.86 -6.05
C VAL A 39 -8.69 -11.59 -7.51
N LYS A 40 -9.14 -12.45 -8.40
CA LYS A 40 -8.90 -12.31 -9.84
C LYS A 40 -9.83 -11.28 -10.47
N GLY A 41 -9.43 -10.74 -11.60
CA GLY A 41 -10.22 -9.83 -12.42
C GLY A 41 -9.98 -8.37 -12.08
N LEU A 42 -10.62 -7.48 -12.85
CA LEU A 42 -10.43 -6.03 -12.71
C LEU A 42 -10.93 -5.51 -11.37
N ALA A 43 -12.11 -5.98 -10.93
CA ALA A 43 -12.65 -5.58 -9.63
C ALA A 43 -11.75 -6.04 -8.49
N GLY A 44 -11.15 -7.22 -8.64
CA GLY A 44 -10.22 -7.77 -7.66
C GLY A 44 -8.93 -6.97 -7.55
N ALA A 45 -8.47 -6.41 -8.66
CA ALA A 45 -7.20 -5.68 -8.66
C ALA A 45 -7.18 -4.53 -7.66
N MET A 46 -8.27 -3.76 -7.57
CA MET A 46 -8.37 -2.64 -6.63
C MET A 46 -8.37 -3.13 -5.18
N ILE A 47 -9.09 -4.21 -4.90
CA ILE A 47 -9.13 -4.81 -3.56
C ILE A 47 -7.76 -5.37 -3.18
N ASN A 48 -7.08 -6.00 -4.15
CA ASN A 48 -5.72 -6.53 -3.93
C ASN A 48 -4.74 -5.39 -3.64
N ALA A 49 -4.88 -4.25 -4.32
CA ALA A 49 -4.07 -3.07 -4.05
C ALA A 49 -4.27 -2.59 -2.61
N MET A 50 -5.53 -2.55 -2.14
CA MET A 50 -5.83 -2.19 -0.76
C MET A 50 -5.16 -3.14 0.24
N ALA A 51 -5.17 -4.45 -0.06
CA ALA A 51 -4.55 -5.44 0.81
C ALA A 51 -3.04 -5.21 0.91
N GLU A 52 -2.37 -4.93 -0.21
CA GLU A 52 -0.94 -4.62 -0.21
C GLU A 52 -0.66 -3.32 0.53
N GLY A 53 -1.53 -2.32 0.37
CA GLY A 53 -1.43 -1.07 1.12
C GLY A 53 -1.53 -1.28 2.62
N ILE A 54 -2.43 -2.15 3.06
CA ILE A 54 -2.56 -2.49 4.49
C ILE A 54 -1.29 -3.17 5.01
N LYS A 55 -0.71 -4.09 4.23
CA LYS A 55 0.57 -4.72 4.59
C LYS A 55 1.66 -3.67 4.75
N GLY A 56 1.70 -2.70 3.84
CA GLY A 56 2.64 -1.59 3.93
C GLY A 56 2.43 -0.75 5.17
N ASP A 57 1.19 -0.40 5.49
CA ASP A 57 0.86 0.38 6.69
C ASP A 57 1.25 -0.35 7.97
N ILE A 58 1.00 -1.66 8.03
CA ILE A 58 1.41 -2.49 9.17
C ILE A 58 2.95 -2.47 9.31
N ALA A 59 3.65 -2.63 8.20
CA ALA A 59 5.11 -2.60 8.20
C ALA A 59 5.66 -1.27 8.70
N VAL A 60 5.06 -0.15 8.30
CA VAL A 60 5.42 1.19 8.80
C VAL A 60 5.26 1.24 10.32
N GLU A 61 4.11 0.78 10.83
CA GLU A 61 3.84 0.83 12.26
C GLU A 61 4.80 -0.06 13.06
N LYS A 62 5.28 -1.13 12.46
CA LYS A 62 6.28 -2.01 13.08
C LYS A 62 7.72 -1.54 12.86
N GLY A 63 7.91 -0.45 12.13
CA GLY A 63 9.24 0.09 11.86
C GLY A 63 10.01 -0.59 10.74
N ASP A 64 9.37 -1.49 10.00
CA ASP A 64 10.00 -2.17 8.87
C ASP A 64 9.75 -1.38 7.58
N TYR A 65 10.44 -0.27 7.44
CA TYR A 65 10.25 0.65 6.32
C TYR A 65 10.71 0.05 4.99
N ALA A 66 11.70 -0.83 4.99
CA ALA A 66 12.15 -1.48 3.76
C ALA A 66 11.05 -2.38 3.19
N ALA A 67 10.39 -3.18 4.03
CA ALA A 67 9.27 -3.99 3.61
C ALA A 67 8.07 -3.12 3.21
N ALA A 68 7.81 -2.07 3.97
CA ALA A 68 6.71 -1.15 3.69
C ALA A 68 6.82 -0.55 2.29
N ALA A 69 8.01 -0.09 1.91
CA ALA A 69 8.25 0.50 0.60
C ALA A 69 7.87 -0.46 -0.52
N LYS A 70 8.24 -1.72 -0.39
CA LYS A 70 7.94 -2.74 -1.40
C LYS A 70 6.45 -3.05 -1.49
N TYR A 71 5.78 -3.15 -0.34
CA TYR A 71 4.33 -3.35 -0.31
C TYR A 71 3.60 -2.19 -1.00
N PHE A 72 4.02 -0.95 -0.74
CA PHE A 72 3.40 0.21 -1.36
C PHE A 72 3.64 0.24 -2.88
N GLU A 73 4.82 -0.16 -3.36
CA GLU A 73 5.05 -0.25 -4.80
C GLU A 73 4.15 -1.30 -5.45
N VAL A 74 3.99 -2.47 -4.81
CA VAL A 74 3.07 -3.50 -5.31
C VAL A 74 1.65 -2.95 -5.32
N ALA A 75 1.23 -2.25 -4.28
CA ALA A 75 -0.09 -1.63 -4.22
C ALA A 75 -0.29 -0.61 -5.35
N ALA A 76 0.73 0.20 -5.62
CA ALA A 76 0.68 1.20 -6.69
C ALA A 76 0.45 0.56 -8.06
N ASN A 77 1.04 -0.61 -8.29
CA ASN A 77 1.01 -1.28 -9.59
C ASN A 77 -0.14 -2.27 -9.74
N ALA A 78 -0.78 -2.67 -8.64
CA ALA A 78 -1.84 -3.69 -8.67
C ALA A 78 -3.10 -3.19 -9.38
N SER A 79 -3.41 -1.91 -9.26
CA SER A 79 -4.55 -1.29 -9.95
C SER A 79 -4.16 0.14 -10.29
N GLU A 80 -3.60 0.32 -11.49
CA GLU A 80 -3.10 1.64 -11.91
C GLU A 80 -4.25 2.59 -12.18
N ASN A 81 -4.27 3.73 -11.47
CA ASN A 81 -5.26 4.77 -11.61
C ASN A 81 -4.75 6.10 -11.06
N ASP A 82 -5.45 7.19 -11.37
CA ASP A 82 -5.01 8.54 -11.03
C ASP A 82 -5.12 8.89 -9.54
N PHE A 83 -5.75 8.05 -8.73
CA PHE A 83 -5.99 8.34 -7.33
C PHE A 83 -5.09 7.53 -6.41
N THR A 84 -5.14 6.19 -6.50
CA THR A 84 -4.41 5.34 -5.58
C THR A 84 -2.97 5.13 -5.98
N THR A 85 -2.66 5.07 -7.28
CA THR A 85 -1.28 4.87 -7.73
C THR A 85 -0.34 5.97 -7.23
N PRO A 86 -0.64 7.28 -7.44
CA PRO A 86 0.24 8.31 -6.90
C PRO A 86 0.29 8.32 -5.37
N MET A 87 -0.83 7.99 -4.70
CA MET A 87 -0.85 7.88 -3.24
C MET A 87 0.10 6.81 -2.72
N TYR A 88 0.05 5.61 -3.30
CA TYR A 88 0.93 4.52 -2.87
C TYR A 88 2.39 4.79 -3.24
N LEU A 89 2.64 5.41 -4.40
CA LEU A 89 4.00 5.79 -4.78
C LEU A 89 4.59 6.81 -3.80
N ARG A 90 3.79 7.76 -3.32
CA ARG A 90 4.24 8.71 -2.32
C ARG A 90 4.57 8.01 -1.00
N LYS A 91 3.72 7.07 -0.58
CA LYS A 91 3.98 6.28 0.63
C LYS A 91 5.26 5.45 0.48
N ALA A 92 5.47 4.85 -0.70
CA ALA A 92 6.69 4.11 -0.97
C ALA A 92 7.92 5.02 -0.89
N ALA A 93 7.83 6.21 -1.49
CA ALA A 93 8.94 7.18 -1.46
C ALA A 93 9.30 7.57 -0.02
N GLN A 94 8.30 7.80 0.82
CA GLN A 94 8.51 8.13 2.21
C GLN A 94 9.21 6.99 2.97
N ALA A 95 8.79 5.76 2.71
CA ALA A 95 9.39 4.58 3.34
C ALA A 95 10.83 4.37 2.88
N TYR A 96 11.10 4.54 1.60
CA TYR A 96 12.47 4.46 1.07
C TYR A 96 13.36 5.52 1.70
N ARG A 97 12.85 6.72 1.87
CA ARG A 97 13.62 7.79 2.53
C ARG A 97 13.98 7.43 3.96
N LYS A 98 13.08 6.77 4.67
CA LYS A 98 13.33 6.34 6.05
C LYS A 98 14.49 5.35 6.16
N VAL A 99 14.72 4.53 5.14
CA VAL A 99 15.86 3.59 5.13
C VAL A 99 17.09 4.16 4.42
N GLY A 100 17.02 5.42 3.99
CA GLY A 100 18.15 6.06 3.35
C GLY A 100 18.32 5.75 1.87
N ASP A 101 17.35 5.06 1.26
CA ASP A 101 17.38 4.77 -0.18
C ASP A 101 16.77 5.95 -0.95
N ASN A 102 17.52 7.02 -1.04
CA ASN A 102 17.07 8.25 -1.68
C ASN A 102 16.86 8.08 -3.19
N ALA A 103 17.64 7.21 -3.83
CA ALA A 103 17.49 6.94 -5.26
C ALA A 103 16.15 6.29 -5.56
N ALA A 104 15.74 5.28 -4.78
CA ALA A 104 14.43 4.65 -4.95
C ALA A 104 13.30 5.63 -4.63
N SER A 105 13.47 6.46 -3.61
CA SER A 105 12.50 7.48 -3.25
C SER A 105 12.29 8.46 -4.41
N GLU A 106 13.35 8.99 -4.97
CA GLU A 106 13.28 9.91 -6.11
C GLU A 106 12.63 9.29 -7.32
N LYS A 107 12.91 8.01 -7.58
CA LYS A 107 12.29 7.28 -8.69
C LYS A 107 10.77 7.27 -8.55
N CYS A 108 10.26 6.97 -7.37
CA CYS A 108 8.82 6.99 -7.09
C CYS A 108 8.23 8.39 -7.28
N LEU A 109 8.91 9.41 -6.75
CA LEU A 109 8.45 10.79 -6.85
C LEU A 109 8.44 11.28 -8.29
N ASN A 110 9.43 10.89 -9.08
CA ASN A 110 9.49 11.26 -10.51
C ASN A 110 8.37 10.61 -11.31
N ILE A 111 7.97 9.38 -10.99
CA ILE A 111 6.82 8.74 -11.63
C ILE A 111 5.56 9.55 -11.34
N ILE A 112 5.36 9.96 -10.09
CA ILE A 112 4.21 10.79 -9.71
C ILE A 112 4.20 12.09 -10.52
N LYS A 113 5.33 12.77 -10.56
CA LYS A 113 5.47 14.05 -11.23
C LYS A 113 5.20 13.95 -12.74
N ASN A 114 5.71 12.88 -13.36
CA ASN A 114 5.63 12.73 -14.82
C ASN A 114 4.32 12.11 -15.30
N LYS A 115 3.76 11.16 -14.56
CA LYS A 115 2.53 10.46 -14.97
C LYS A 115 1.26 11.02 -14.33
N TYR A 116 1.37 11.61 -13.15
CA TYR A 116 0.21 12.08 -12.39
C TYR A 116 0.38 13.55 -11.96
N PRO A 117 0.70 14.44 -12.90
CA PRO A 117 1.08 15.83 -12.55
C PRO A 117 -0.05 16.63 -11.92
N GLY A 118 -1.31 16.24 -12.15
CA GLY A 118 -2.47 16.90 -11.58
C GLY A 118 -2.85 16.44 -10.19
N SER A 119 -2.18 15.44 -9.65
CA SER A 119 -2.52 14.88 -8.34
C SER A 119 -1.99 15.77 -7.21
N SER A 120 -2.64 15.68 -6.06
CA SER A 120 -2.13 16.34 -4.84
C SER A 120 -0.78 15.75 -4.43
N ASP A 121 -0.56 14.48 -4.73
CA ASP A 121 0.70 13.79 -4.45
C ASP A 121 1.85 14.36 -5.27
N ALA A 122 1.58 14.82 -6.50
CA ALA A 122 2.59 15.48 -7.32
C ALA A 122 3.06 16.78 -6.68
N ARG A 123 2.15 17.56 -6.11
CA ARG A 123 2.51 18.80 -5.41
C ARG A 123 3.36 18.50 -4.17
N GLU A 124 3.03 17.45 -3.43
CA GLU A 124 3.85 17.02 -2.30
C GLU A 124 5.23 16.55 -2.76
N ALA A 125 5.27 15.83 -3.89
CA ALA A 125 6.53 15.31 -4.44
C ALA A 125 7.51 16.43 -4.78
N GLU A 126 7.01 17.55 -5.32
CA GLU A 126 7.86 18.69 -5.69
C GLU A 126 8.62 19.29 -4.49
N LYS A 127 8.10 19.11 -3.30
CA LYS A 127 8.77 19.61 -2.08
C LYS A 127 10.02 18.78 -1.73
N PHE A 128 10.15 17.58 -2.26
CA PHE A 128 11.23 16.65 -1.93
C PHE A 128 12.18 16.38 -3.09
N ILE A 129 11.85 16.87 -4.30
CA ILE A 129 12.72 16.78 -5.46
C ILE A 129 13.30 18.17 -5.75
N ASN A 130 14.60 18.27 -5.67
CA ASN A 130 15.29 19.51 -6.04
C ASN A 130 15.88 19.42 -7.42
#